data_872e4f6fc07e7ed28e81708d531b14c8
#
_entry.id   872e4f6fc07e7ed28e81708d531b14c8
#
_cell.length_a   1.000
_cell.length_b   1.000
_cell.length_c   1.000
_cell.angle_alpha   90.00
_cell.angle_beta   90.00
_cell.angle_gamma   90.00
#
_symmetry.space_group_name_H-M   'P 1'
#
loop_
_entity.id
_entity.type
_entity.pdbx_description
1 polymer ?
#
loop_
_entity_poly.entity_id
_entity_poly.type
_entity_poly.pdbx_seq_one_letter_code
_entity_poly.pdbx_strand_id
1 'polypeptide(L)'
;MLKNDKKLQKAWAFYDWANSVYPLVITTAIFPIFYEGYVDEKVLFFGFEFINTALITILSSAYFLLLVLALPILTGIADASGNKRAFMRFFCYLGSFSCVLLSFFNKDHLEISLLLFVLAGIGFWSSLVFYNAFLPEIAEEKDHDRLSAKGFSMGYIGSVILLXVCLALIFTXDEESRSFFTRICFTLTGXWWFCFSHVTFKRLPKGEKFSLNDVSIYKKGASELNKVWKYILKTKRLKRFIFSFFVYSMAVQTIMLVAVYFGTKEINWGAGEEGEFMAKVGLIVSVLLIQIVAIPGALLLSKLSAFKGNLFALKTVVFIWILLCFSAFVVYEPIHFYCIAGFVGLVMGGIQSLSRSTFSKYIPSGTKDTSSFFSFYDISEKLGIVIGMFSYGFIEQITGSMRNSIVALVVFFVIGLILLFFVPKEEVLIDNYG
;
A
#
# COMPACT_ATOMS: atom_id res chain seq x y z
N MET A 1 -8.26 -26.70 -8.07
CA MET A 1 -7.91 -26.23 -6.72
C MET A 1 -9.13 -26.29 -5.83
N LEU A 2 -8.96 -26.75 -4.57
CA LEU A 2 -10.09 -26.76 -3.63
C LEU A 2 -10.23 -25.34 -3.05
N LYS A 3 -11.24 -24.60 -3.51
CA LYS A 3 -11.62 -23.34 -2.85
C LYS A 3 -11.88 -23.66 -1.36
N ASN A 4 -11.48 -22.74 -0.48
CA ASN A 4 -11.64 -22.86 0.98
C ASN A 4 -10.71 -23.85 1.69
N ASP A 5 -9.58 -24.24 1.07
CA ASP A 5 -8.52 -24.90 1.84
C ASP A 5 -8.00 -23.93 2.92
N LYS A 6 -8.30 -24.21 4.19
CA LYS A 6 -7.95 -23.36 5.33
C LYS A 6 -6.43 -23.21 5.49
N LYS A 7 -5.64 -24.23 5.13
CA LYS A 7 -4.16 -24.15 5.21
C LYS A 7 -3.63 -23.19 4.15
N LEU A 8 -4.19 -23.25 2.94
CA LEU A 8 -3.83 -22.33 1.85
C LEU A 8 -4.23 -20.90 2.20
N GLN A 9 -5.44 -20.67 2.71
CA GLN A 9 -5.92 -19.36 3.14
C GLN A 9 -5.04 -18.75 4.24
N LYS A 10 -4.64 -19.57 5.25
CA LYS A 10 -3.73 -19.11 6.31
C LYS A 10 -2.36 -18.73 5.74
N ALA A 11 -1.83 -19.54 4.82
CA ALA A 11 -0.53 -19.25 4.19
C ALA A 11 -0.60 -18.01 3.30
N TRP A 12 -1.73 -17.79 2.60
CA TRP A 12 -1.95 -16.58 1.81
C TRP A 12 -1.95 -15.34 2.73
N ALA A 13 -2.74 -15.35 3.80
CA ALA A 13 -2.81 -14.22 4.74
C ALA A 13 -1.44 -13.96 5.41
N PHE A 14 -0.60 -14.98 5.55
CA PHE A 14 0.74 -14.86 6.12
C PHE A 14 1.70 -14.09 5.20
N TYR A 15 1.37 -13.89 3.93
CA TYR A 15 2.20 -13.03 3.06
C TYR A 15 2.16 -11.57 3.52
N ASP A 16 1.01 -11.09 3.99
CA ASP A 16 0.93 -9.73 4.54
C ASP A 16 1.83 -9.56 5.78
N TRP A 17 1.92 -10.60 6.66
CA TRP A 17 2.91 -10.63 7.76
C TRP A 17 4.34 -10.45 7.23
N ALA A 18 4.65 -11.09 6.09
CA ALA A 18 6.00 -11.06 5.54
C ALA A 18 6.34 -9.72 4.88
N ASN A 19 5.42 -9.16 4.07
CA ASN A 19 5.75 -8.03 3.21
C ASN A 19 5.42 -6.65 3.80
N SER A 20 4.48 -6.57 4.77
CA SER A 20 4.04 -5.27 5.32
C SER A 20 5.13 -4.56 6.13
N VAL A 21 6.19 -5.25 6.49
CA VAL A 21 7.36 -4.63 7.12
C VAL A 21 8.03 -3.61 6.18
N TYR A 22 7.99 -3.83 4.85
CA TYR A 22 8.60 -2.93 3.89
C TYR A 22 7.96 -1.53 3.92
N PRO A 23 6.64 -1.36 3.72
CA PRO A 23 6.07 -0.02 3.75
C PRO A 23 6.22 0.67 5.10
N LEU A 24 6.15 -0.05 6.22
CA LEU A 24 6.29 0.58 7.52
C LEU A 24 7.73 0.98 7.84
N VAL A 25 8.68 0.05 7.70
CA VAL A 25 10.08 0.29 8.12
C VAL A 25 10.82 1.12 7.06
N ILE A 26 10.71 0.75 5.77
CA ILE A 26 11.47 1.42 4.72
C ILE A 26 10.78 2.70 4.26
N THR A 27 9.52 2.66 3.82
CA THR A 27 8.95 3.85 3.18
C THR A 27 8.42 4.90 4.17
N THR A 28 8.06 4.50 5.39
CA THR A 28 7.38 5.40 6.33
C THR A 28 8.25 5.83 7.51
N ALA A 29 8.90 4.87 8.22
CA ALA A 29 9.45 5.16 9.54
C ALA A 29 10.95 5.43 9.55
N ILE A 30 11.77 4.58 8.95
CA ILE A 30 13.23 4.60 9.22
C ILE A 30 14.05 5.17 8.06
N PHE A 31 13.81 4.71 6.82
CA PHE A 31 14.65 5.15 5.69
C PHE A 31 14.51 6.65 5.40
N PRO A 32 13.33 7.30 5.45
CA PRO A 32 13.29 8.74 5.20
C PRO A 32 14.14 9.54 6.20
N ILE A 33 14.07 9.20 7.49
CA ILE A 33 14.85 9.87 8.54
C ILE A 33 16.36 9.63 8.31
N PHE A 34 16.74 8.38 8.02
CA PHE A 34 18.13 8.02 7.72
C PHE A 34 18.64 8.79 6.50
N TYR A 35 17.86 8.82 5.42
CA TYR A 35 18.24 9.47 4.16
C TYR A 35 18.47 10.97 4.36
N GLU A 36 17.51 11.66 4.99
CA GLU A 36 17.62 13.10 5.27
C GLU A 36 18.82 13.43 6.17
N GLY A 37 19.11 12.60 7.16
CA GLY A 37 20.21 12.83 8.10
C GLY A 37 21.58 12.41 7.58
N TYR A 38 21.64 11.52 6.57
CA TYR A 38 22.90 10.99 6.05
C TYR A 38 23.35 11.65 4.75
N VAL A 39 22.42 12.16 3.96
CA VAL A 39 22.67 12.71 2.62
C VAL A 39 22.60 14.24 2.70
N ASP A 40 23.54 14.91 2.08
CA ASP A 40 23.61 16.37 2.07
C ASP A 40 22.32 16.98 1.49
N GLU A 41 21.92 18.18 1.93
CA GLU A 41 20.69 18.86 1.49
C GLU A 41 20.61 19.00 -0.04
N LYS A 42 21.78 19.28 -0.67
CA LYS A 42 21.91 19.33 -2.13
C LYS A 42 22.81 18.22 -2.58
N VAL A 43 22.37 17.46 -3.56
CA VAL A 43 23.08 16.29 -4.09
C VAL A 43 23.21 16.35 -5.61
N LEU A 44 24.28 15.78 -6.12
CA LEU A 44 24.44 15.55 -7.56
C LEU A 44 23.89 14.14 -7.89
N PHE A 45 23.01 14.07 -8.87
CA PHE A 45 22.45 12.81 -9.35
C PHE A 45 22.46 12.83 -10.89
N PHE A 46 23.26 11.96 -11.46
CA PHE A 46 23.55 11.94 -12.91
C PHE A 46 23.97 13.32 -13.44
N GLY A 47 24.76 14.08 -12.64
CA GLY A 47 25.29 15.39 -13.05
C GLY A 47 24.35 16.57 -12.87
N PHE A 48 23.11 16.35 -12.36
CA PHE A 48 22.16 17.42 -12.05
C PHE A 48 22.05 17.60 -10.54
N GLU A 49 21.93 18.87 -10.09
CA GLU A 49 21.76 19.20 -8.68
C GLU A 49 20.29 19.08 -8.28
N PHE A 50 20.01 18.38 -7.18
CA PHE A 50 18.68 18.20 -6.60
C PHE A 50 18.72 18.49 -5.11
N ILE A 51 17.61 18.96 -4.56
CA ILE A 51 17.35 18.88 -3.12
C ILE A 51 17.08 17.41 -2.79
N ASN A 52 17.67 16.88 -1.72
CA ASN A 52 17.63 15.45 -1.41
C ASN A 52 16.19 14.92 -1.26
N THR A 53 15.29 15.64 -0.57
CA THR A 53 13.90 15.25 -0.38
C THR A 53 13.09 15.29 -1.71
N ALA A 54 13.41 16.26 -2.57
CA ALA A 54 12.80 16.34 -3.91
C ALA A 54 13.24 15.13 -4.75
N LEU A 55 14.50 14.74 -4.69
CA LEU A 55 15.01 13.60 -5.46
C LEU A 55 14.29 12.30 -5.09
N ILE A 56 14.14 11.99 -3.78
CA ILE A 56 13.46 10.76 -3.34
C ILE A 56 11.98 10.76 -3.77
N THR A 57 11.34 11.94 -3.76
CA THR A 57 9.95 12.11 -4.18
C THR A 57 9.80 11.89 -5.70
N ILE A 58 10.72 12.45 -6.49
CA ILE A 58 10.75 12.27 -7.96
C ILE A 58 10.94 10.79 -8.30
N LEU A 59 11.90 10.11 -7.64
CA LEU A 59 12.17 8.69 -7.88
C LEU A 59 10.97 7.82 -7.48
N SER A 60 10.29 8.17 -6.37
CA SER A 60 9.07 7.48 -5.94
C SER A 60 7.96 7.63 -6.99
N SER A 61 7.77 8.85 -7.49
CA SER A 61 6.79 9.13 -8.55
C SER A 61 7.14 8.39 -9.85
N ALA A 62 8.42 8.35 -10.19
CA ALA A 62 8.91 7.68 -11.40
C ALA A 62 8.65 6.16 -11.34
N TYR A 63 8.93 5.50 -10.20
CA TYR A 63 8.65 4.07 -10.13
C TYR A 63 7.14 3.78 -10.11
N PHE A 64 6.31 4.63 -9.49
CA PHE A 64 4.85 4.46 -9.58
C PHE A 64 4.37 4.57 -11.03
N LEU A 65 4.88 5.54 -11.78
CA LEU A 65 4.54 5.68 -13.21
C LEU A 65 4.99 4.46 -14.01
N LEU A 66 6.21 3.98 -13.74
CA LEU A 66 6.71 2.74 -14.38
C LEU A 66 5.78 1.55 -14.08
N LEU A 67 5.32 1.42 -12.84
CA LEU A 67 4.41 0.34 -12.44
C LEU A 67 3.06 0.45 -13.17
N VAL A 68 2.50 1.65 -13.30
CA VAL A 68 1.25 1.88 -14.03
C VAL A 68 1.36 1.37 -15.48
N LEU A 69 2.52 1.58 -16.11
CA LEU A 69 2.76 1.15 -17.50
C LEU A 69 3.11 -0.35 -17.61
N ALA A 70 3.90 -0.88 -16.68
CA ALA A 70 4.46 -2.23 -16.78
C ALA A 70 3.52 -3.31 -16.22
N LEU A 71 2.79 -3.03 -15.12
CA LEU A 71 2.01 -4.06 -14.44
C LEU A 71 0.93 -4.69 -15.32
N PRO A 72 0.16 -3.93 -16.13
CA PRO A 72 -0.84 -4.58 -16.99
C PRO A 72 -0.22 -5.60 -17.94
N ILE A 73 0.94 -5.28 -18.51
CA ILE A 73 1.65 -6.18 -19.42
C ILE A 73 2.09 -7.45 -18.68
N LEU A 74 2.71 -7.26 -17.50
CA LEU A 74 3.22 -8.36 -16.68
C LEU A 74 2.10 -9.27 -16.17
N THR A 75 0.96 -8.70 -15.78
CA THR A 75 -0.19 -9.47 -15.28
C THR A 75 -0.87 -10.23 -16.42
N GLY A 76 -0.98 -9.62 -17.61
CA GLY A 76 -1.48 -10.30 -18.81
C GLY A 76 -0.62 -11.53 -19.15
N ILE A 77 0.70 -11.37 -19.11
CA ILE A 77 1.64 -12.48 -19.35
C ILE A 77 1.49 -13.57 -18.26
N ALA A 78 1.36 -13.15 -16.99
CA ALA A 78 1.22 -14.07 -15.86
C ALA A 78 -0.08 -14.90 -15.97
N ASP A 79 -1.18 -14.26 -16.36
CA ASP A 79 -2.47 -14.94 -16.55
C ASP A 79 -2.42 -15.88 -17.77
N ALA A 80 -1.89 -15.40 -18.91
CA ALA A 80 -1.74 -16.20 -20.13
C ALA A 80 -0.82 -17.43 -19.92
N SER A 81 0.21 -17.29 -19.07
CA SER A 81 1.13 -18.39 -18.76
C SER A 81 0.64 -19.29 -17.62
N GLY A 82 -0.40 -18.88 -16.90
CA GLY A 82 -0.89 -19.60 -15.73
C GLY A 82 0.09 -19.64 -14.55
N ASN A 83 1.06 -18.74 -14.48
CA ASN A 83 2.15 -18.85 -13.48
C ASN A 83 2.36 -17.57 -12.64
N LYS A 84 1.27 -16.99 -12.15
CA LYS A 84 1.31 -15.78 -11.31
C LYS A 84 2.19 -15.93 -10.05
N ARG A 85 2.31 -17.16 -9.51
CA ARG A 85 3.19 -17.45 -8.36
C ARG A 85 4.67 -17.16 -8.67
N ALA A 86 5.14 -17.47 -9.88
CA ALA A 86 6.52 -17.21 -10.27
C ALA A 86 6.81 -15.70 -10.33
N PHE A 87 5.86 -14.93 -10.89
CA PHE A 87 5.97 -13.46 -10.93
C PHE A 87 5.98 -12.88 -9.50
N MET A 88 5.03 -13.30 -8.66
CA MET A 88 4.96 -12.87 -7.25
C MET A 88 6.28 -13.15 -6.54
N ARG A 89 6.85 -14.35 -6.71
CA ARG A 89 8.10 -14.76 -6.07
C ARG A 89 9.29 -13.94 -6.59
N PHE A 90 9.36 -13.72 -7.91
CA PHE A 90 10.43 -12.91 -8.53
C PHE A 90 10.44 -11.50 -7.91
N PHE A 91 9.29 -10.83 -7.88
CA PHE A 91 9.21 -9.47 -7.36
C PHE A 91 9.43 -9.42 -5.84
N CYS A 92 8.97 -10.43 -5.10
CA CYS A 92 9.26 -10.57 -3.67
C CYS A 92 10.78 -10.67 -3.44
N TYR A 93 11.48 -11.48 -4.21
CA TYR A 93 12.93 -11.63 -4.08
C TYR A 93 13.66 -10.34 -4.49
N LEU A 94 13.25 -9.73 -5.61
CA LEU A 94 13.80 -8.45 -6.04
C LEU A 94 13.71 -7.41 -4.92
N GLY A 95 12.51 -7.24 -4.35
CA GLY A 95 12.29 -6.26 -3.29
C GLY A 95 13.06 -6.57 -2.02
N SER A 96 12.99 -7.82 -1.55
CA SER A 96 13.65 -8.22 -0.29
C SER A 96 15.17 -8.14 -0.39
N PHE A 97 15.77 -8.55 -1.50
CA PHE A 97 17.23 -8.42 -1.71
C PHE A 97 17.64 -6.96 -1.83
N SER A 98 16.83 -6.14 -2.50
CA SER A 98 17.10 -4.69 -2.57
C SER A 98 17.09 -4.05 -1.17
N CYS A 99 16.17 -4.47 -0.29
CA CYS A 99 16.17 -4.01 1.11
C CYS A 99 17.45 -4.42 1.85
N VAL A 100 17.90 -5.66 1.68
CA VAL A 100 19.17 -6.10 2.29
C VAL A 100 20.34 -5.26 1.77
N LEU A 101 20.38 -5.02 0.47
CA LEU A 101 21.48 -4.26 -0.15
C LEU A 101 21.43 -2.77 0.22
N LEU A 102 20.25 -2.23 0.59
CA LEU A 102 20.13 -0.86 1.12
C LEU A 102 20.95 -0.65 2.40
N SER A 103 21.31 -1.72 3.13
CA SER A 103 22.23 -1.59 4.29
C SER A 103 23.61 -1.07 3.89
N PHE A 104 23.99 -1.21 2.61
CA PHE A 104 25.23 -0.67 2.07
C PHE A 104 25.06 0.73 1.45
N PHE A 105 23.97 1.42 1.76
CA PHE A 105 23.69 2.77 1.24
C PHE A 105 24.91 3.67 1.42
N ASN A 106 25.36 4.30 0.34
CA ASN A 106 26.55 5.17 0.36
C ASN A 106 26.23 6.44 -0.45
N LYS A 107 26.45 7.60 0.17
CA LYS A 107 26.23 8.89 -0.50
C LYS A 107 27.21 9.16 -1.64
N ASP A 108 28.41 8.54 -1.60
CA ASP A 108 29.41 8.66 -2.69
C ASP A 108 29.01 7.87 -3.94
N HIS A 109 28.07 6.93 -3.80
CA HIS A 109 27.49 6.13 -4.89
C HIS A 109 25.97 6.23 -4.83
N LEU A 110 25.48 7.47 -4.84
CA LEU A 110 24.08 7.79 -4.59
C LEU A 110 23.16 7.14 -5.62
N GLU A 111 23.58 7.07 -6.89
CA GLU A 111 22.77 6.49 -7.98
C GLU A 111 22.46 5.02 -7.72
N ILE A 112 23.48 4.25 -7.31
CA ILE A 112 23.30 2.81 -7.02
C ILE A 112 22.41 2.66 -5.77
N SER A 113 22.67 3.47 -4.75
CA SER A 113 21.91 3.43 -3.49
C SER A 113 20.43 3.74 -3.72
N LEU A 114 20.12 4.77 -4.50
CA LEU A 114 18.74 5.13 -4.82
C LEU A 114 18.10 4.16 -5.82
N LEU A 115 18.87 3.54 -6.71
CA LEU A 115 18.36 2.46 -7.55
C LEU A 115 17.84 1.29 -6.69
N LEU A 116 18.57 0.93 -5.61
CA LEU A 116 18.14 -0.13 -4.70
C LEU A 116 16.81 0.24 -4.00
N PHE A 117 16.64 1.51 -3.62
CA PHE A 117 15.36 2.00 -3.06
C PHE A 117 14.22 1.84 -4.08
N VAL A 118 14.46 2.23 -5.33
CA VAL A 118 13.47 2.10 -6.42
C VAL A 118 13.12 0.63 -6.67
N LEU A 119 14.14 -0.26 -6.72
CA LEU A 119 13.94 -1.70 -6.95
C LEU A 119 13.17 -2.35 -5.80
N ALA A 120 13.41 -1.91 -4.55
CA ALA A 120 12.65 -2.38 -3.39
C ALA A 120 11.16 -2.01 -3.53
N GLY A 121 10.87 -0.77 -3.95
CA GLY A 121 9.51 -0.30 -4.22
C GLY A 121 8.83 -1.08 -5.34
N ILE A 122 9.52 -1.24 -6.47
CA ILE A 122 9.02 -2.01 -7.61
C ILE A 122 8.71 -3.46 -7.17
N GLY A 123 9.62 -4.07 -6.41
CA GLY A 123 9.45 -5.44 -5.89
C GLY A 123 8.21 -5.55 -5.01
N PHE A 124 8.04 -4.62 -4.08
CA PHE A 124 6.90 -4.63 -3.15
C PHE A 124 5.56 -4.51 -3.90
N TRP A 125 5.40 -3.43 -4.66
CA TRP A 125 4.13 -3.12 -5.29
C TRP A 125 3.77 -4.15 -6.37
N SER A 126 4.76 -4.64 -7.15
CA SER A 126 4.50 -5.67 -8.15
C SER A 126 4.09 -7.01 -7.51
N SER A 127 4.78 -7.42 -6.43
CA SER A 127 4.44 -8.69 -5.77
C SER A 127 3.01 -8.66 -5.20
N LEU A 128 2.56 -7.48 -4.76
CA LEU A 128 1.24 -7.29 -4.14
C LEU A 128 0.09 -7.51 -5.13
N VAL A 129 0.25 -7.11 -6.39
CA VAL A 129 -0.78 -7.33 -7.44
C VAL A 129 -1.04 -8.84 -7.62
N PHE A 130 0.03 -9.62 -7.75
CA PHE A 130 -0.09 -11.08 -7.90
C PHE A 130 -0.61 -11.75 -6.63
N TYR A 131 -0.21 -11.24 -5.46
CA TYR A 131 -0.72 -11.72 -4.17
C TYR A 131 -2.24 -11.51 -4.08
N ASN A 132 -2.70 -10.31 -4.40
CA ASN A 132 -4.14 -9.95 -4.35
C ASN A 132 -4.95 -10.83 -5.31
N ALA A 133 -4.39 -11.15 -6.49
CA ALA A 133 -5.04 -11.96 -7.52
C ALA A 133 -5.38 -13.40 -7.05
N PHE A 134 -4.72 -13.90 -6.01
CA PHE A 134 -5.07 -15.23 -5.46
C PHE A 134 -6.36 -15.20 -4.64
N LEU A 135 -6.79 -14.07 -4.10
CA LEU A 135 -7.93 -14.01 -3.18
C LEU A 135 -9.21 -14.64 -3.79
N PRO A 136 -9.67 -14.27 -5.01
CA PRO A 136 -10.87 -14.89 -5.58
C PRO A 136 -10.68 -16.35 -6.01
N GLU A 137 -9.44 -16.83 -6.08
CA GLU A 137 -9.15 -18.22 -6.46
C GLU A 137 -9.18 -19.19 -5.29
N ILE A 138 -8.80 -18.70 -4.08
CA ILE A 138 -8.61 -19.55 -2.90
C ILE A 138 -9.75 -19.49 -1.90
N ALA A 139 -10.70 -18.56 -2.10
CA ALA A 139 -11.83 -18.36 -1.19
C ALA A 139 -13.13 -18.21 -1.96
N GLU A 140 -14.24 -18.59 -1.32
CA GLU A 140 -15.57 -18.26 -1.80
C GLU A 140 -15.86 -16.79 -1.50
N GLU A 141 -16.74 -16.19 -2.29
CA GLU A 141 -17.09 -14.77 -2.20
C GLU A 141 -17.46 -14.34 -0.78
N LYS A 142 -18.21 -15.17 -0.05
CA LYS A 142 -18.62 -14.90 1.33
C LYS A 142 -17.46 -14.76 2.32
N ASP A 143 -16.30 -15.39 2.00
CA ASP A 143 -15.12 -15.40 2.86
C ASP A 143 -14.08 -14.32 2.49
N HIS A 144 -14.25 -13.60 1.37
CA HIS A 144 -13.27 -12.61 0.90
C HIS A 144 -13.01 -11.53 1.95
N ASP A 145 -14.05 -10.97 2.60
CA ASP A 145 -13.89 -9.90 3.59
C ASP A 145 -13.08 -10.38 4.80
N ARG A 146 -13.46 -11.55 5.32
CA ARG A 146 -12.78 -12.15 6.48
C ARG A 146 -11.32 -12.46 6.17
N LEU A 147 -11.06 -13.02 5.00
CA LEU A 147 -9.69 -13.40 4.60
C LEU A 147 -8.83 -12.17 4.30
N SER A 148 -9.39 -11.16 3.64
CA SER A 148 -8.71 -9.88 3.38
C SER A 148 -8.36 -9.17 4.69
N ALA A 149 -9.33 -9.05 5.62
CA ALA A 149 -9.10 -8.44 6.94
C ALA A 149 -8.03 -9.19 7.73
N LYS A 150 -8.04 -10.53 7.66
CA LYS A 150 -7.02 -11.35 8.33
C LYS A 150 -5.63 -11.07 7.77
N GLY A 151 -5.48 -10.96 6.44
CA GLY A 151 -4.21 -10.62 5.81
C GLY A 151 -3.68 -9.28 6.33
N PHE A 152 -4.48 -8.22 6.21
CA PHE A 152 -4.09 -6.89 6.70
C PHE A 152 -3.74 -6.91 8.20
N SER A 153 -4.56 -7.58 9.05
CA SER A 153 -4.27 -7.67 10.48
C SER A 153 -2.91 -8.34 10.74
N MET A 154 -2.59 -9.42 10.01
CA MET A 154 -1.28 -10.09 10.13
C MET A 154 -0.15 -9.15 9.68
N GLY A 155 -0.37 -8.37 8.63
CA GLY A 155 0.58 -7.37 8.14
C GLY A 155 0.89 -6.32 9.20
N TYR A 156 -0.15 -5.76 9.82
CA TYR A 156 0.02 -4.77 10.90
C TYR A 156 0.79 -5.36 12.07
N ILE A 157 0.47 -6.59 12.49
CA ILE A 157 1.18 -7.26 13.61
C ILE A 157 2.66 -7.45 13.25
N GLY A 158 2.95 -8.01 12.07
CA GLY A 158 4.34 -8.27 11.65
C GLY A 158 5.16 -7.00 11.55
N SER A 159 4.59 -5.94 10.96
CA SER A 159 5.28 -4.67 10.78
C SER A 159 5.53 -3.94 12.11
N VAL A 160 4.57 -3.98 13.05
CA VAL A 160 4.76 -3.39 14.38
C VAL A 160 5.88 -4.12 15.14
N ILE A 161 5.90 -5.46 15.09
CA ILE A 161 6.94 -6.25 15.76
C ILE A 161 8.32 -5.88 15.20
N LEU A 162 8.49 -5.84 13.90
CA LEU A 162 9.79 -5.49 13.32
C LEU A 162 10.15 -4.04 13.61
N LEU A 163 9.21 -3.14 13.53
CA LEU A 163 9.48 -1.73 13.90
C LEU A 163 9.88 -1.58 15.36
N UNK A 164 9.31 -2.25 16.24
CA UNK A 164 9.64 -2.23 17.48
C UNK A 164 10.94 -2.75 17.69
N VAL A 165 11.43 -3.83 17.02
CA VAL A 165 12.81 -4.32 17.10
C VAL A 165 13.80 -3.26 16.57
N CYS A 166 13.51 -2.68 15.44
CA CYS A 166 14.36 -1.66 14.81
C CYS A 166 14.55 -0.43 15.75
N LEU A 167 13.48 0.04 16.35
CA LEU A 167 13.55 1.18 17.27
C LEU A 167 14.39 0.84 18.51
N ALA A 168 14.21 -0.36 19.05
CA ALA A 168 15.04 -0.81 20.19
C ALA A 168 16.53 -0.79 19.80
N LEU A 169 16.88 -1.31 18.63
CA LEU A 169 18.27 -1.31 18.15
C LEU A 169 18.83 0.12 17.99
N ILE A 170 18.03 1.02 17.42
CA ILE A 170 18.45 2.40 17.12
C ILE A 170 18.62 3.22 18.41
N PHE A 171 17.68 3.08 19.38
CA PHE A 171 17.67 3.91 20.57
C PHE A 171 18.53 3.35 21.73
N THR A 172 18.96 2.09 21.68
CA THR A 172 19.90 1.54 22.66
C THR A 172 21.37 1.81 22.31
N UNK A 173 21.54 2.15 21.21
CA UNK A 173 22.81 2.37 20.76
C UNK A 173 23.20 3.74 21.03
N ASP A 174 24.44 3.94 21.23
CA ASP A 174 25.00 5.28 21.30
C ASP A 174 24.91 5.98 19.94
N GLU A 175 25.15 7.28 19.93
CA GLU A 175 25.01 8.07 18.71
C GLU A 175 25.93 7.62 17.58
N GLU A 176 27.16 7.21 17.92
CA GLU A 176 28.14 6.74 16.92
C GLU A 176 27.67 5.47 16.22
N SER A 177 27.01 4.59 16.96
CA SER A 177 26.53 3.30 16.45
C SER A 177 25.16 3.40 15.77
N ARG A 178 24.44 4.52 15.93
CA ARG A 178 23.04 4.68 15.48
C ARG A 178 22.89 4.45 13.97
N SER A 179 23.79 5.02 13.17
CA SER A 179 23.77 4.83 11.69
C SER A 179 23.95 3.37 11.31
N PHE A 180 24.85 2.65 12.00
CA PHE A 180 25.08 1.22 11.77
C PHE A 180 23.81 0.40 12.08
N PHE A 181 23.18 0.64 13.24
CA PHE A 181 21.95 -0.10 13.60
C PHE A 181 20.77 0.23 12.68
N THR A 182 20.69 1.48 12.19
CA THR A 182 19.69 1.86 11.17
C THR A 182 19.87 1.02 9.90
N ARG A 183 21.10 0.81 9.44
CA ARG A 183 21.42 -0.03 8.28
C ARG A 183 21.05 -1.50 8.54
N ILE A 184 21.27 -1.99 9.77
CA ILE A 184 20.84 -3.35 10.18
C ILE A 184 19.32 -3.48 10.04
N CYS A 185 18.54 -2.43 10.33
CA CYS A 185 17.07 -2.48 10.16
C CYS A 185 16.66 -2.74 8.70
N PHE A 186 17.42 -2.22 7.73
CA PHE A 186 17.17 -2.52 6.31
C PHE A 186 17.43 -4.00 6.00
N THR A 187 18.54 -4.54 6.52
CA THR A 187 18.85 -5.98 6.42
C THR A 187 17.74 -6.82 7.05
N LEU A 188 17.31 -6.46 8.27
CA LEU A 188 16.25 -7.18 8.98
C LEU A 188 14.93 -7.15 8.19
N THR A 189 14.62 -6.02 7.58
CA THR A 189 13.41 -5.88 6.75
C THR A 189 13.47 -6.81 5.54
N GLY A 190 14.55 -6.81 4.83
CA GLY A 190 14.76 -7.73 3.69
C GLY A 190 14.67 -9.19 4.12
N UNK A 191 15.28 -9.50 5.22
CA UNK A 191 15.34 -10.69 5.68
C UNK A 191 14.14 -11.18 6.16
N TRP A 192 13.42 -10.49 6.90
CA TRP A 192 12.05 -10.83 7.34
C TRP A 192 11.15 -11.15 6.14
N TRP A 193 11.09 -10.22 5.20
CA TRP A 193 10.26 -10.38 4.02
C TRP A 193 10.61 -11.66 3.24
N PHE A 194 11.89 -11.86 2.95
CA PHE A 194 12.35 -13.04 2.20
C PHE A 194 12.00 -14.34 2.94
N CYS A 195 12.39 -14.46 4.21
CA CYS A 195 12.24 -15.70 4.95
C CYS A 195 10.77 -16.09 5.16
N PHE A 196 9.96 -15.14 5.63
CA PHE A 196 8.56 -15.44 5.97
C PHE A 196 7.69 -15.64 4.72
N SER A 197 8.02 -15.04 3.58
CA SER A 197 7.27 -15.26 2.34
C SER A 197 7.32 -16.73 1.86
N HIS A 198 8.32 -17.48 2.27
CA HIS A 198 8.44 -18.90 1.90
C HIS A 198 7.30 -19.75 2.47
N VAL A 199 6.71 -19.36 3.62
CA VAL A 199 5.52 -20.03 4.17
C VAL A 199 4.39 -19.99 3.15
N THR A 200 4.19 -18.82 2.51
CA THR A 200 3.19 -18.61 1.48
C THR A 200 3.55 -19.38 0.20
N PHE A 201 4.79 -19.22 -0.27
CA PHE A 201 5.21 -19.87 -1.52
C PHE A 201 5.15 -21.41 -1.45
N LYS A 202 5.35 -22.01 -0.28
CA LYS A 202 5.23 -23.47 -0.14
C LYS A 202 3.80 -23.99 -0.39
N ARG A 203 2.79 -23.14 -0.14
CA ARG A 203 1.38 -23.54 -0.20
C ARG A 203 0.65 -23.04 -1.46
N LEU A 204 1.05 -21.89 -2.01
CA LEU A 204 0.41 -21.36 -3.21
C LEU A 204 0.56 -22.34 -4.38
N PRO A 205 -0.47 -22.45 -5.22
CA PRO A 205 -0.42 -23.36 -6.36
C PRO A 205 0.76 -23.08 -7.27
N LYS A 206 1.38 -24.13 -7.73
CA LYS A 206 2.42 -24.06 -8.75
C LYS A 206 1.76 -23.82 -10.09
N GLY A 207 2.23 -22.84 -10.83
CA GLY A 207 1.78 -22.62 -12.20
C GLY A 207 2.40 -23.60 -13.18
N GLU A 208 1.95 -23.55 -14.40
CA GLU A 208 2.52 -24.33 -15.49
C GLU A 208 3.93 -23.81 -15.84
N LYS A 209 4.77 -24.70 -16.38
CA LYS A 209 6.07 -24.27 -16.90
C LYS A 209 5.85 -23.50 -18.20
N PHE A 210 6.47 -22.35 -18.31
CA PHE A 210 6.38 -21.53 -19.52
C PHE A 210 7.76 -21.00 -19.88
N SER A 211 7.92 -20.62 -21.14
CA SER A 211 9.16 -20.01 -21.63
C SER A 211 8.86 -18.56 -22.02
N LEU A 212 9.67 -17.62 -21.52
CA LEU A 212 9.60 -16.22 -21.91
C LEU A 212 9.98 -15.99 -23.39
N ASN A 213 10.60 -16.97 -24.02
CA ASN A 213 10.95 -16.87 -25.44
C ASN A 213 9.77 -17.19 -26.38
N ASP A 214 8.63 -17.63 -25.82
CA ASP A 214 7.45 -17.91 -26.64
C ASP A 214 6.70 -16.58 -26.92
N VAL A 215 6.89 -16.04 -28.12
CA VAL A 215 6.26 -14.79 -28.58
C VAL A 215 4.73 -14.85 -28.49
N SER A 216 4.14 -16.07 -28.56
CA SER A 216 2.71 -16.22 -28.47
C SER A 216 2.15 -15.78 -27.10
N ILE A 217 2.93 -15.92 -26.03
CA ILE A 217 2.52 -15.53 -24.67
C ILE A 217 2.28 -14.03 -24.56
N TYR A 218 3.13 -13.20 -25.21
CA TYR A 218 2.96 -11.74 -25.18
C TYR A 218 1.68 -11.31 -25.90
N LYS A 219 1.38 -11.95 -27.05
CA LYS A 219 0.14 -11.69 -27.80
C LYS A 219 -1.08 -12.14 -27.01
N LYS A 220 -1.03 -13.30 -26.38
CA LYS A 220 -2.10 -13.81 -25.51
C LYS A 220 -2.30 -12.89 -24.32
N GLY A 221 -1.23 -12.47 -23.64
CA GLY A 221 -1.29 -11.53 -22.51
C GLY A 221 -1.97 -10.22 -22.88
N ALA A 222 -1.60 -9.64 -24.03
CA ALA A 222 -2.23 -8.40 -24.52
C ALA A 222 -3.72 -8.62 -24.85
N SER A 223 -4.07 -9.79 -25.40
CA SER A 223 -5.45 -10.15 -25.70
C SER A 223 -6.27 -10.27 -24.39
N GLU A 224 -5.73 -10.97 -23.39
CA GLU A 224 -6.42 -11.14 -22.09
C GLU A 224 -6.61 -9.79 -21.39
N LEU A 225 -5.60 -8.94 -21.42
CA LEU A 225 -5.70 -7.59 -20.84
C LEU A 225 -6.82 -6.78 -21.50
N ASN A 226 -6.89 -6.81 -22.86
CA ASN A 226 -7.93 -6.11 -23.62
C ASN A 226 -9.33 -6.67 -23.31
N LYS A 227 -9.44 -7.99 -23.17
CA LYS A 227 -10.67 -8.68 -22.77
C LYS A 227 -11.15 -8.20 -21.38
N VAL A 228 -10.24 -8.17 -20.41
CA VAL A 228 -10.54 -7.69 -19.05
C VAL A 228 -10.99 -6.23 -19.10
N TRP A 229 -10.26 -5.37 -19.82
CA TRP A 229 -10.61 -3.94 -19.97
C TRP A 229 -12.02 -3.75 -20.55
N LYS A 230 -12.34 -4.47 -21.62
CA LYS A 230 -13.68 -4.43 -22.23
C LYS A 230 -14.76 -4.89 -21.25
N TYR A 231 -14.47 -5.94 -20.47
CA TYR A 231 -15.41 -6.45 -19.46
C TYR A 231 -15.65 -5.41 -18.36
N ILE A 232 -14.59 -4.77 -17.85
CA ILE A 232 -14.71 -3.70 -16.84
C ILE A 232 -15.60 -2.57 -17.36
N LEU A 233 -15.40 -2.14 -18.62
CA LEU A 233 -16.18 -1.04 -19.21
C LEU A 233 -17.67 -1.40 -19.39
N LYS A 234 -17.98 -2.65 -19.70
CA LYS A 234 -19.35 -3.14 -19.91
C LYS A 234 -20.10 -3.37 -18.59
N THR A 235 -19.39 -3.79 -17.52
CA THR A 235 -19.99 -4.17 -16.23
C THR A 235 -20.20 -2.90 -15.39
N LYS A 236 -21.45 -2.46 -15.24
CA LYS A 236 -21.78 -1.21 -14.53
C LYS A 236 -21.25 -1.21 -13.09
N ARG A 237 -21.44 -2.32 -12.37
CA ARG A 237 -21.04 -2.47 -10.96
C ARG A 237 -19.53 -2.33 -10.81
N LEU A 238 -18.77 -3.07 -11.60
CA LEU A 238 -17.30 -3.09 -11.54
C LEU A 238 -16.72 -1.74 -11.95
N LYS A 239 -17.20 -1.17 -13.08
CA LYS A 239 -16.76 0.14 -13.58
C LYS A 239 -17.00 1.25 -12.55
N ARG A 240 -18.22 1.31 -11.97
CA ARG A 240 -18.56 2.35 -10.99
C ARG A 240 -17.77 2.17 -9.69
N PHE A 241 -17.53 0.92 -9.29
CA PHE A 241 -16.73 0.64 -8.09
C PHE A 241 -15.28 1.08 -8.29
N ILE A 242 -14.63 0.70 -9.41
CA ILE A 242 -13.22 1.09 -9.68
C ILE A 242 -13.12 2.62 -9.71
N PHE A 243 -14.07 3.30 -10.34
CA PHE A 243 -14.03 4.76 -10.41
C PHE A 243 -14.22 5.41 -9.04
N SER A 244 -15.14 4.89 -8.21
CA SER A 244 -15.30 5.35 -6.83
C SER A 244 -14.03 5.08 -6.00
N PHE A 245 -13.47 3.87 -6.12
CA PHE A 245 -12.22 3.47 -5.46
C PHE A 245 -11.08 4.43 -5.84
N PHE A 246 -10.91 4.70 -7.13
CA PHE A 246 -9.91 5.63 -7.63
C PHE A 246 -10.01 6.97 -6.89
N VAL A 247 -11.23 7.53 -6.80
CA VAL A 247 -11.44 8.87 -6.21
C VAL A 247 -11.20 8.88 -4.71
N TYR A 248 -11.82 7.96 -3.93
CA TYR A 248 -11.60 8.02 -2.47
C TYR A 248 -10.20 7.56 -2.08
N SER A 249 -9.57 6.68 -2.86
CA SER A 249 -8.19 6.26 -2.56
C SER A 249 -7.18 7.39 -2.75
N MET A 250 -7.46 8.38 -3.62
CA MET A 250 -6.62 9.60 -3.70
C MET A 250 -6.46 10.21 -2.31
N ALA A 251 -7.56 10.44 -1.61
CA ALA A 251 -7.52 11.06 -0.29
C ALA A 251 -6.90 10.13 0.76
N VAL A 252 -7.31 8.86 0.80
CA VAL A 252 -6.78 7.88 1.79
C VAL A 252 -5.26 7.79 1.69
N GLN A 253 -4.75 7.55 0.49
CA GLN A 253 -3.31 7.34 0.30
C GLN A 253 -2.52 8.63 0.54
N THR A 254 -3.08 9.78 0.14
CA THR A 254 -2.44 11.07 0.40
C THR A 254 -2.31 11.32 1.91
N ILE A 255 -3.39 11.14 2.68
CA ILE A 255 -3.35 11.33 4.14
C ILE A 255 -2.30 10.42 4.76
N MET A 256 -2.21 9.15 4.35
CA MET A 256 -1.22 8.22 4.90
C MET A 256 0.22 8.68 4.65
N LEU A 257 0.46 9.35 3.53
CA LEU A 257 1.80 9.85 3.18
C LEU A 257 2.12 11.19 3.85
N VAL A 258 1.11 12.06 4.06
CA VAL A 258 1.36 13.42 4.58
C VAL A 258 1.12 13.54 6.09
N ALA A 259 0.54 12.53 6.75
CA ALA A 259 0.17 12.62 8.17
C ALA A 259 1.36 12.94 9.09
N VAL A 260 2.55 12.39 8.78
CA VAL A 260 3.78 12.66 9.55
C VAL A 260 4.18 14.13 9.39
N TYR A 261 4.20 14.64 8.16
CA TYR A 261 4.53 16.06 7.91
C TYR A 261 3.54 17.00 8.58
N PHE A 262 2.26 16.68 8.52
CA PHE A 262 1.22 17.44 9.22
C PHE A 262 1.47 17.43 10.73
N GLY A 263 1.74 16.27 11.30
CA GLY A 263 2.05 16.13 12.73
C GLY A 263 3.28 16.94 13.15
N THR A 264 4.32 16.97 12.29
CA THR A 264 5.54 17.75 12.57
C THR A 264 5.27 19.24 12.58
N LYS A 265 4.53 19.75 11.59
CA LYS A 265 4.39 21.20 11.36
C LYS A 265 3.20 21.85 12.10
N GLU A 266 2.11 21.10 12.29
CA GLU A 266 0.84 21.68 12.71
C GLU A 266 0.49 21.41 14.18
N ILE A 267 1.21 20.48 14.85
CA ILE A 267 0.94 20.10 16.24
C ILE A 267 1.97 20.75 17.16
N ASN A 268 1.50 21.29 18.26
CA ASN A 268 2.33 21.99 19.26
C ASN A 268 3.00 20.96 20.19
N TRP A 269 4.21 20.55 19.84
CA TRP A 269 4.99 19.60 20.65
C TRP A 269 5.83 20.29 21.73
N GLY A 270 5.76 21.63 21.85
CA GLY A 270 6.63 22.42 22.70
C GLY A 270 7.71 23.13 21.88
N ALA A 271 8.59 23.87 22.55
CA ALA A 271 9.61 24.70 21.90
C ALA A 271 11.03 24.16 22.15
N GLY A 272 11.95 24.50 21.26
CA GLY A 272 13.36 24.16 21.37
C GLY A 272 13.65 22.67 21.18
N GLU A 273 14.82 22.24 21.61
CA GLU A 273 15.30 20.85 21.44
C GLU A 273 14.36 19.82 22.08
N GLU A 274 13.76 20.15 23.23
CA GLU A 274 12.79 19.27 23.91
C GLU A 274 11.55 19.08 23.04
N GLY A 275 11.02 20.16 22.45
CA GLY A 275 9.88 20.10 21.54
C GLY A 275 10.16 19.28 20.29
N GLU A 276 11.34 19.44 19.70
CA GLU A 276 11.75 18.63 18.53
C GLU A 276 11.85 17.13 18.88
N PHE A 277 12.40 16.83 20.04
CA PHE A 277 12.49 15.44 20.53
C PHE A 277 11.08 14.87 20.75
N MET A 278 10.20 15.65 21.43
CA MET A 278 8.81 15.22 21.67
C MET A 278 8.04 15.01 20.36
N ALA A 279 8.29 15.84 19.34
CA ALA A 279 7.69 15.66 18.01
C ALA A 279 8.11 14.30 17.39
N LYS A 280 9.42 14.02 17.38
CA LYS A 280 9.94 12.75 16.84
C LYS A 280 9.34 11.54 17.55
N VAL A 281 9.34 11.55 18.88
CA VAL A 281 8.79 10.45 19.70
C VAL A 281 7.27 10.34 19.46
N GLY A 282 6.56 11.47 19.51
CA GLY A 282 5.11 11.53 19.35
C GLY A 282 4.63 11.01 17.98
N LEU A 283 5.37 11.33 16.92
CA LEU A 283 5.05 10.85 15.59
C LEU A 283 5.26 9.32 15.48
N ILE A 284 6.35 8.80 16.06
CA ILE A 284 6.56 7.35 16.12
C ILE A 284 5.42 6.67 16.88
N VAL A 285 5.03 7.22 18.04
CA VAL A 285 3.91 6.71 18.85
C VAL A 285 2.61 6.74 18.02
N SER A 286 2.37 7.82 17.27
CA SER A 286 1.18 7.94 16.42
C SER A 286 1.15 6.87 15.32
N VAL A 287 2.28 6.63 14.65
CA VAL A 287 2.39 5.60 13.61
C VAL A 287 2.13 4.21 14.21
N LEU A 288 2.72 3.91 15.38
CA LEU A 288 2.49 2.64 16.07
C LEU A 288 1.02 2.50 16.49
N LEU A 289 0.43 3.58 17.01
CA LEU A 289 -0.99 3.60 17.42
C LEU A 289 -1.90 3.30 16.22
N ILE A 290 -1.66 3.96 15.08
CA ILE A 290 -2.40 3.71 13.83
C ILE A 290 -2.33 2.21 13.47
N GLN A 291 -1.14 1.63 13.47
CA GLN A 291 -0.94 0.24 13.06
C GLN A 291 -1.63 -0.74 14.04
N ILE A 292 -1.50 -0.50 15.34
CA ILE A 292 -2.11 -1.37 16.38
C ILE A 292 -3.65 -1.31 16.27
N VAL A 293 -4.21 -0.11 16.14
CA VAL A 293 -5.67 0.08 16.07
C VAL A 293 -6.23 -0.39 14.72
N ALA A 294 -5.41 -0.39 13.65
CA ALA A 294 -5.84 -0.93 12.35
C ALA A 294 -6.15 -2.43 12.41
N ILE A 295 -5.55 -3.17 13.35
CA ILE A 295 -5.82 -4.61 13.54
C ILE A 295 -7.31 -4.85 13.86
N PRO A 296 -7.83 -4.34 15.01
CA PRO A 296 -9.27 -4.49 15.28
C PRO A 296 -10.13 -3.75 14.25
N GLY A 297 -9.66 -2.65 13.68
CA GLY A 297 -10.37 -1.91 12.65
C GLY A 297 -10.73 -2.78 11.44
N ALA A 298 -9.75 -3.50 10.90
CA ALA A 298 -9.95 -4.41 9.76
C ALA A 298 -10.97 -5.51 10.11
N LEU A 299 -10.84 -6.09 11.31
CA LEU A 299 -11.73 -7.18 11.75
C LEU A 299 -13.16 -6.71 12.01
N LEU A 300 -13.33 -5.56 12.66
CA LEU A 300 -14.65 -4.98 12.98
C LEU A 300 -15.40 -4.61 11.69
N LEU A 301 -14.69 -3.98 10.74
CA LEU A 301 -15.32 -3.54 9.49
C LEU A 301 -15.61 -4.73 8.57
N SER A 302 -14.81 -5.81 8.64
CA SER A 302 -15.14 -7.08 7.98
C SER A 302 -16.43 -7.69 8.55
N LYS A 303 -16.64 -7.62 9.89
CA LYS A 303 -17.90 -8.07 10.52
C LYS A 303 -19.07 -7.18 10.08
N LEU A 304 -18.87 -5.87 10.04
CA LEU A 304 -19.91 -4.93 9.57
C LEU A 304 -20.30 -5.26 8.12
N SER A 305 -19.33 -5.54 7.25
CA SER A 305 -19.62 -5.89 5.86
C SER A 305 -20.37 -7.23 5.73
N ALA A 306 -20.06 -8.19 6.58
CA ALA A 306 -20.78 -9.48 6.61
C ALA A 306 -22.25 -9.30 7.04
N PHE A 307 -22.55 -8.30 7.91
CA PHE A 307 -23.89 -8.05 8.41
C PHE A 307 -24.69 -7.10 7.52
N LYS A 308 -24.10 -6.02 7.02
CA LYS A 308 -24.80 -4.94 6.27
C LYS A 308 -24.39 -4.86 4.79
N GLY A 309 -23.43 -5.68 4.36
CA GLY A 309 -22.90 -5.66 3.00
C GLY A 309 -21.72 -4.70 2.82
N ASN A 310 -20.89 -5.02 1.84
CA ASN A 310 -19.62 -4.29 1.59
C ASN A 310 -19.84 -2.80 1.27
N LEU A 311 -20.83 -2.50 0.41
CA LEU A 311 -21.09 -1.11 0.01
C LEU A 311 -21.52 -0.25 1.19
N PHE A 312 -22.32 -0.82 2.12
CA PHE A 312 -22.71 -0.10 3.34
C PHE A 312 -21.47 0.18 4.21
N ALA A 313 -20.65 -0.86 4.46
CA ALA A 313 -19.46 -0.71 5.29
C ALA A 313 -18.46 0.31 4.69
N LEU A 314 -18.25 0.27 3.37
CA LEU A 314 -17.37 1.23 2.68
C LEU A 314 -17.90 2.66 2.78
N LYS A 315 -19.21 2.87 2.58
CA LYS A 315 -19.85 4.20 2.72
C LYS A 315 -19.66 4.74 4.14
N THR A 316 -19.84 3.88 5.15
CA THR A 316 -19.64 4.24 6.56
C THR A 316 -18.20 4.68 6.81
N VAL A 317 -17.23 3.91 6.31
CA VAL A 317 -15.80 4.21 6.50
C VAL A 317 -15.40 5.51 5.79
N VAL A 318 -15.87 5.70 4.55
CA VAL A 318 -15.55 6.93 3.79
C VAL A 318 -16.20 8.14 4.48
N PHE A 319 -17.41 7.99 5.03
CA PHE A 319 -18.05 9.05 5.81
C PHE A 319 -17.24 9.40 7.07
N ILE A 320 -16.75 8.39 7.79
CA ILE A 320 -15.88 8.63 8.96
C ILE A 320 -14.60 9.36 8.55
N TRP A 321 -14.00 9.02 7.39
CA TRP A 321 -12.83 9.73 6.87
C TRP A 321 -13.10 11.22 6.64
N ILE A 322 -14.31 11.59 6.14
CA ILE A 322 -14.71 12.99 5.99
C ILE A 322 -14.68 13.69 7.37
N LEU A 323 -15.26 13.07 8.41
CA LEU A 323 -15.27 13.63 9.75
C LEU A 323 -13.85 13.79 10.32
N LEU A 324 -12.98 12.81 10.08
CA LEU A 324 -11.58 12.86 10.53
C LEU A 324 -10.81 14.02 9.87
N CYS A 325 -11.04 14.26 8.59
CA CYS A 325 -10.40 15.40 7.90
C CYS A 325 -10.85 16.73 8.51
N PHE A 326 -12.15 16.86 8.84
CA PHE A 326 -12.63 18.07 9.51
C PHE A 326 -12.07 18.19 10.93
N SER A 327 -11.97 17.09 11.69
CA SER A 327 -11.39 17.17 13.04
C SER A 327 -9.88 17.53 13.01
N ALA A 328 -9.15 17.08 11.99
CA ALA A 328 -7.74 17.48 11.82
C ALA A 328 -7.56 18.99 11.70
N PHE A 329 -8.58 19.71 11.20
CA PHE A 329 -8.52 21.18 11.06
C PHE A 329 -8.44 21.89 12.41
N VAL A 330 -9.04 21.33 13.48
CA VAL A 330 -9.13 21.96 14.79
C VAL A 330 -8.15 21.39 15.83
N VAL A 331 -7.28 20.46 15.42
CA VAL A 331 -6.34 19.79 16.34
C VAL A 331 -5.00 20.52 16.35
N TYR A 332 -4.55 20.93 17.54
CA TYR A 332 -3.27 21.60 17.76
C TYR A 332 -2.41 20.90 18.84
N GLU A 333 -3.04 20.10 19.72
CA GLU A 333 -2.36 19.48 20.86
C GLU A 333 -2.05 18.01 20.60
N PRO A 334 -0.92 17.48 21.11
CA PRO A 334 -0.54 16.07 20.92
C PRO A 334 -1.61 15.06 21.33
N ILE A 335 -2.32 15.29 22.44
CA ILE A 335 -3.33 14.32 22.92
C ILE A 335 -4.48 14.18 21.91
N HIS A 336 -4.91 15.31 21.32
CA HIS A 336 -5.96 15.28 20.30
C HIS A 336 -5.46 14.62 19.01
N PHE A 337 -4.17 14.83 18.67
CA PHE A 337 -3.55 14.19 17.52
C PHE A 337 -3.50 12.66 17.70
N TYR A 338 -3.15 12.16 18.90
CA TYR A 338 -3.19 10.72 19.19
C TYR A 338 -4.61 10.15 19.08
N CYS A 339 -5.62 10.89 19.53
CA CYS A 339 -7.02 10.46 19.38
C CYS A 339 -7.38 10.29 17.89
N ILE A 340 -7.04 11.28 17.06
CA ILE A 340 -7.27 11.19 15.60
C ILE A 340 -6.49 10.02 15.01
N ALA A 341 -5.21 9.84 15.39
CA ALA A 341 -4.38 8.73 14.90
C ALA A 341 -5.05 7.38 15.22
N GLY A 342 -5.63 7.22 16.40
CA GLY A 342 -6.38 6.02 16.76
C GLY A 342 -7.59 5.80 15.83
N PHE A 343 -8.40 6.81 15.60
CA PHE A 343 -9.54 6.69 14.68
C PHE A 343 -9.09 6.46 13.23
N VAL A 344 -8.02 7.11 12.79
CA VAL A 344 -7.40 6.86 11.46
C VAL A 344 -7.01 5.38 11.34
N GLY A 345 -6.35 4.84 12.38
CA GLY A 345 -5.99 3.41 12.39
C GLY A 345 -7.22 2.52 12.19
N LEU A 346 -8.28 2.78 12.98
CA LEU A 346 -9.50 1.98 12.92
C LEU A 346 -10.11 1.96 11.51
N VAL A 347 -10.20 3.11 10.85
CA VAL A 347 -10.82 3.17 9.51
C VAL A 347 -9.85 2.77 8.39
N MET A 348 -8.53 2.98 8.58
CA MET A 348 -7.50 2.61 7.61
C MET A 348 -7.48 1.10 7.34
N GLY A 349 -7.41 0.30 8.42
CA GLY A 349 -7.41 -1.16 8.29
C GLY A 349 -8.66 -1.66 7.58
N GLY A 350 -9.81 -1.04 7.90
CA GLY A 350 -11.08 -1.40 7.29
C GLY A 350 -11.18 -1.02 5.82
N ILE A 351 -10.84 0.22 5.46
CA ILE A 351 -11.01 0.68 4.08
C ILE A 351 -10.11 -0.11 3.12
N GLN A 352 -8.87 -0.38 3.54
CA GLN A 352 -7.93 -1.16 2.71
C GLN A 352 -8.43 -2.59 2.51
N SER A 353 -8.80 -3.28 3.60
CA SER A 353 -9.24 -4.67 3.52
C SER A 353 -10.56 -4.83 2.77
N LEU A 354 -11.53 -3.91 2.98
CA LEU A 354 -12.83 -3.96 2.32
C LEU A 354 -12.76 -3.56 0.84
N SER A 355 -11.91 -2.59 0.48
CA SER A 355 -11.74 -2.22 -0.93
C SER A 355 -11.20 -3.41 -1.73
N ARG A 356 -10.15 -4.07 -1.21
CA ARG A 356 -9.57 -5.27 -1.82
C ARG A 356 -10.61 -6.39 -1.95
N SER A 357 -11.33 -6.69 -0.87
CA SER A 357 -12.30 -7.80 -0.88
C SER A 357 -13.52 -7.49 -1.73
N THR A 358 -14.01 -6.25 -1.72
CA THR A 358 -15.16 -5.83 -2.56
C THR A 358 -14.80 -5.95 -4.04
N PHE A 359 -13.63 -5.46 -4.43
CA PHE A 359 -13.16 -5.61 -5.81
C PHE A 359 -13.07 -7.08 -6.19
N SER A 360 -12.48 -7.90 -5.30
CA SER A 360 -12.34 -9.35 -5.51
C SER A 360 -13.70 -10.03 -5.75
N LYS A 361 -14.77 -9.61 -5.05
CA LYS A 361 -16.13 -10.15 -5.22
C LYS A 361 -16.75 -9.79 -6.58
N TYR A 362 -16.28 -8.72 -7.21
CA TYR A 362 -16.85 -8.26 -8.49
C TYR A 362 -16.12 -8.86 -9.71
N ILE A 363 -15.04 -9.59 -9.48
CA ILE A 363 -14.33 -10.34 -10.53
C ILE A 363 -15.19 -11.57 -10.90
N PRO A 364 -15.36 -11.89 -12.21
CA PRO A 364 -16.15 -13.07 -12.62
C PRO A 364 -15.63 -14.35 -11.96
N SER A 365 -16.53 -15.14 -11.39
CA SER A 365 -16.15 -16.39 -10.73
C SER A 365 -15.61 -17.39 -11.76
N GLY A 366 -14.48 -18.02 -11.40
CA GLY A 366 -13.84 -19.02 -12.25
C GLY A 366 -12.91 -18.47 -13.32
N THR A 367 -12.79 -17.14 -13.47
CA THR A 367 -11.83 -16.59 -14.44
C THR A 367 -10.38 -16.91 -14.06
N LYS A 368 -9.54 -17.08 -15.06
CA LYS A 368 -8.09 -17.22 -14.89
C LYS A 368 -7.35 -15.88 -14.93
N ASP A 369 -8.05 -14.81 -15.30
CA ASP A 369 -7.46 -13.48 -15.57
C ASP A 369 -7.44 -12.59 -14.32
N THR A 370 -7.36 -13.19 -13.13
CA THR A 370 -7.44 -12.48 -11.85
C THR A 370 -6.30 -11.45 -11.67
N SER A 371 -5.10 -11.73 -12.20
CA SER A 371 -3.98 -10.78 -12.11
C SER A 371 -4.24 -9.54 -12.96
N SER A 372 -4.78 -9.74 -14.18
CA SER A 372 -5.13 -8.63 -15.06
C SER A 372 -6.22 -7.74 -14.45
N PHE A 373 -7.23 -8.33 -13.78
CA PHE A 373 -8.22 -7.55 -13.04
C PHE A 373 -7.55 -6.72 -11.93
N PHE A 374 -6.71 -7.34 -11.11
CA PHE A 374 -6.05 -6.64 -10.00
C PHE A 374 -5.05 -5.59 -10.49
N SER A 375 -4.49 -5.71 -11.71
CA SER A 375 -3.64 -4.64 -12.24
C SER A 375 -4.44 -3.34 -12.46
N PHE A 376 -5.70 -3.42 -12.90
CA PHE A 376 -6.55 -2.22 -13.04
C PHE A 376 -6.90 -1.61 -11.68
N TYR A 377 -7.13 -2.42 -10.66
CA TYR A 377 -7.31 -1.97 -9.28
C TYR A 377 -6.05 -1.22 -8.80
N ASP A 378 -4.89 -1.83 -8.99
CA ASP A 378 -3.61 -1.28 -8.57
C ASP A 378 -3.24 0.01 -9.32
N ILE A 379 -3.48 0.06 -10.65
CA ILE A 379 -3.29 1.27 -11.46
C ILE A 379 -4.14 2.41 -10.88
N SER A 380 -5.41 2.13 -10.56
CA SER A 380 -6.30 3.13 -9.98
C SER A 380 -5.72 3.69 -8.68
N GLU A 381 -5.19 2.83 -7.83
CA GLU A 381 -4.55 3.26 -6.58
C GLU A 381 -3.31 4.13 -6.83
N LYS A 382 -2.40 3.69 -7.71
CA LYS A 382 -1.14 4.41 -7.98
C LYS A 382 -1.39 5.77 -8.64
N LEU A 383 -2.30 5.83 -9.62
CA LEU A 383 -2.70 7.10 -10.22
C LEU A 383 -3.36 8.00 -9.17
N GLY A 384 -4.16 7.40 -8.28
CA GLY A 384 -4.77 8.11 -7.16
C GLY A 384 -3.71 8.75 -6.25
N ILE A 385 -2.65 8.02 -5.91
CA ILE A 385 -1.53 8.55 -5.10
C ILE A 385 -0.92 9.78 -5.78
N VAL A 386 -0.59 9.68 -7.07
CA VAL A 386 0.06 10.77 -7.80
C VAL A 386 -0.84 12.02 -7.83
N ILE A 387 -2.11 11.85 -8.18
CA ILE A 387 -3.05 12.98 -8.29
C ILE A 387 -3.34 13.58 -6.90
N GLY A 388 -3.54 12.73 -5.89
CA GLY A 388 -3.83 13.18 -4.53
C GLY A 388 -2.67 13.98 -3.94
N MET A 389 -1.44 13.49 -4.09
CA MET A 389 -0.25 14.17 -3.61
C MET A 389 -0.04 15.51 -4.33
N PHE A 390 -0.22 15.51 -5.66
CA PHE A 390 -0.13 16.75 -6.45
C PHE A 390 -1.17 17.77 -5.98
N SER A 391 -2.42 17.35 -5.80
CA SER A 391 -3.51 18.23 -5.35
C SER A 391 -3.21 18.80 -3.96
N TYR A 392 -2.74 17.95 -3.04
CA TYR A 392 -2.37 18.36 -1.68
C TYR A 392 -1.28 19.43 -1.71
N GLY A 393 -0.17 19.13 -2.39
CA GLY A 393 0.98 20.05 -2.47
C GLY A 393 0.63 21.37 -3.19
N PHE A 394 -0.19 21.29 -4.26
CA PHE A 394 -0.64 22.49 -4.99
C PHE A 394 -1.47 23.41 -4.10
N ILE A 395 -2.38 22.85 -3.30
CA ILE A 395 -3.21 23.65 -2.40
C ILE A 395 -2.37 24.23 -1.26
N GLU A 396 -1.43 23.45 -0.72
CA GLU A 396 -0.47 23.96 0.29
C GLU A 396 0.31 25.15 -0.28
N GLN A 397 0.79 25.03 -1.52
CA GLN A 397 1.56 26.09 -2.19
C GLN A 397 0.75 27.39 -2.33
N ILE A 398 -0.55 27.29 -2.67
CA ILE A 398 -1.41 28.47 -2.87
C ILE A 398 -1.86 29.07 -1.54
N THR A 399 -2.21 28.23 -0.57
CA THR A 399 -2.84 28.69 0.68
C THR A 399 -1.84 28.93 1.82
N GLY A 400 -0.62 28.38 1.69
CA GLY A 400 0.38 28.40 2.74
C GLY A 400 0.00 27.56 3.96
N SER A 401 -0.96 26.60 3.82
CA SER A 401 -1.53 25.89 4.95
C SER A 401 -1.75 24.41 4.63
N MET A 402 -1.11 23.55 5.41
CA MET A 402 -1.36 22.10 5.36
C MET A 402 -2.79 21.76 5.77
N ARG A 403 -3.39 22.53 6.70
CA ARG A 403 -4.77 22.32 7.15
C ARG A 403 -5.75 22.49 6.00
N ASN A 404 -5.57 23.54 5.18
CA ASN A 404 -6.40 23.76 3.99
C ASN A 404 -6.26 22.63 2.98
N SER A 405 -5.06 22.07 2.84
CA SER A 405 -4.82 20.91 1.95
C SER A 405 -5.58 19.67 2.43
N ILE A 406 -5.61 19.43 3.74
CA ILE A 406 -6.39 18.30 4.30
C ILE A 406 -7.90 18.51 4.04
N VAL A 407 -8.41 19.73 4.24
CA VAL A 407 -9.83 20.02 3.97
C VAL A 407 -10.15 19.81 2.48
N ALA A 408 -9.22 20.15 1.59
CA ALA A 408 -9.41 19.91 0.16
C ALA A 408 -9.53 18.40 -0.17
N LEU A 409 -8.86 17.53 0.60
CA LEU A 409 -9.01 16.08 0.43
C LEU A 409 -10.43 15.61 0.76
N VAL A 410 -11.18 16.36 1.58
CA VAL A 410 -12.60 16.08 1.84
C VAL A 410 -13.38 16.00 0.52
N VAL A 411 -13.05 16.85 -0.46
CA VAL A 411 -13.72 16.85 -1.77
C VAL A 411 -13.63 15.47 -2.43
N PHE A 412 -12.44 14.85 -2.40
CA PHE A 412 -12.26 13.50 -2.95
C PHE A 412 -13.09 12.46 -2.18
N PHE A 413 -13.13 12.56 -0.85
CA PHE A 413 -13.97 11.65 -0.04
C PHE A 413 -15.45 11.84 -0.34
N VAL A 414 -15.93 13.08 -0.45
CA VAL A 414 -17.34 13.38 -0.75
C VAL A 414 -17.72 12.84 -2.14
N ILE A 415 -16.87 13.11 -3.16
CA ILE A 415 -17.13 12.61 -4.51
C ILE A 415 -17.10 11.07 -4.50
N GLY A 416 -16.09 10.47 -3.86
CA GLY A 416 -15.96 9.01 -3.73
C GLY A 416 -17.19 8.40 -3.04
N LEU A 417 -17.69 9.05 -1.97
CA LEU A 417 -18.89 8.61 -1.26
C LEU A 417 -20.13 8.68 -2.16
N ILE A 418 -20.30 9.79 -2.88
CA ILE A 418 -21.41 9.96 -3.84
C ILE A 418 -21.34 8.85 -4.90
N LEU A 419 -20.15 8.60 -5.46
CA LEU A 419 -19.96 7.55 -6.46
C LEU A 419 -20.30 6.16 -5.90
N LEU A 420 -19.97 5.89 -4.61
CA LEU A 420 -20.35 4.63 -3.96
C LEU A 420 -21.87 4.43 -3.89
N PHE A 421 -22.67 5.51 -3.80
CA PHE A 421 -24.12 5.39 -3.82
C PHE A 421 -24.63 4.94 -5.19
N PHE A 422 -23.91 5.25 -6.26
CA PHE A 422 -24.28 4.83 -7.62
C PHE A 422 -23.82 3.40 -7.98
N VAL A 423 -23.03 2.73 -7.12
CA VAL A 423 -22.64 1.32 -7.38
C VAL A 423 -23.86 0.42 -7.12
N PRO A 424 -24.31 -0.36 -8.13
CA PRO A 424 -25.46 -1.25 -7.92
C PRO A 424 -25.16 -2.33 -6.87
N LYS A 425 -26.15 -2.63 -6.03
CA LYS A 425 -26.05 -3.72 -5.04
C LYS A 425 -25.97 -5.08 -5.74
N GLU A 426 -26.77 -5.24 -6.78
CA GLU A 426 -26.82 -6.45 -7.57
C GLU A 426 -26.69 -6.08 -9.05
N GLU A 427 -26.12 -6.96 -9.81
CA GLU A 427 -26.03 -6.84 -11.26
C GLU A 427 -26.20 -8.26 -11.82
N VAL A 428 -27.07 -8.42 -12.76
CA VAL A 428 -27.16 -9.66 -13.53
C VAL A 428 -25.82 -9.80 -14.26
N LEU A 429 -25.04 -10.79 -13.86
CA LEU A 429 -23.76 -11.05 -14.50
C LEU A 429 -23.99 -11.23 -15.98
N ILE A 430 -23.26 -10.51 -16.79
CA ILE A 430 -23.21 -10.75 -18.22
C ILE A 430 -22.50 -12.10 -18.36
N ASP A 431 -23.26 -13.16 -18.61
CA ASP A 431 -22.77 -14.56 -18.63
C ASP A 431 -21.69 -14.83 -19.68
N ASN A 432 -21.20 -13.80 -20.36
CA ASN A 432 -20.25 -13.95 -21.45
C ASN A 432 -18.87 -13.38 -21.14
N TYR A 433 -18.28 -13.81 -20.00
CA TYR A 433 -16.85 -13.76 -19.83
C TYR A 433 -16.27 -15.09 -20.33
N GLY A 434 -16.25 -15.26 -21.64
CA GLY A 434 -15.72 -16.44 -22.32
C GLY A 434 -14.70 -16.04 -23.38
#